data_9010fe59ec7fd0a26af4e5b5829a460e
#
_entry.id   9010fe59ec7fd0a26af4e5b5829a460e
#
_cell.length_a   1.000
_cell.length_b   1.000
_cell.length_c   1.000
_cell.angle_alpha   90.00
_cell.angle_beta   90.00
_cell.angle_gamma   90.00
#
_symmetry.space_group_name_H-M   'P 1'
#
loop_
_entity.id
_entity.type
_entity.pdbx_description
1 polymer ?
#
loop_
_entity_poly.entity_id
_entity_poly.type
_entity_poly.pdbx_seq_one_letter_code
_entity_poly.pdbx_strand_id
1 'polypeptide(L)'
;MSEKKDFMPMVYEFKNVQMEEVPNTNLFNSFLKTTKFEQVFNGTLWAEGPCYIPHKDMLVWSDNPNNRMLKLENNRVSEFRNPSNFCNGNTIDNDENLISCSHGGRCVYKTHDDLNVSIIVDSFEGKKLNSPNDVCVKSDDTIWFTDPPYGILSDYEGYLGEQEYGGCFVFKFDPHNNHLEVMTKNLDRPNGI
;
A
#
# COMPACT_ATOMS: atom_id res chain seq x y z
N MET A 1 10.27 25.51 -14.30
CA MET A 1 8.89 25.15 -13.97
C MET A 1 8.48 24.05 -14.93
N SER A 2 8.48 22.77 -14.50
CA SER A 2 7.97 21.67 -15.33
C SER A 2 6.46 21.76 -15.33
N GLU A 3 5.85 21.85 -16.51
CA GLU A 3 4.40 21.77 -16.67
C GLU A 3 3.92 20.46 -16.04
N LYS A 4 3.07 20.57 -15.00
CA LYS A 4 2.34 19.43 -14.47
C LYS A 4 1.41 18.93 -15.58
N LYS A 5 1.74 17.81 -16.19
CA LYS A 5 0.85 17.15 -17.15
C LYS A 5 -0.34 16.62 -16.37
N ASP A 6 -1.50 17.23 -16.53
CA ASP A 6 -2.77 16.69 -16.09
C ASP A 6 -3.12 15.49 -16.99
N PHE A 7 -3.20 14.31 -16.41
CA PHE A 7 -3.61 13.12 -17.14
C PHE A 7 -5.12 12.93 -16.94
N MET A 8 -5.85 12.81 -18.04
CA MET A 8 -7.25 12.37 -17.99
C MET A 8 -7.31 10.85 -17.94
N PRO A 9 -8.17 10.27 -17.09
CA PRO A 9 -8.42 8.83 -17.11
C PRO A 9 -8.86 8.36 -18.49
N MET A 10 -8.34 7.21 -18.96
CA MET A 10 -8.81 6.57 -20.20
C MET A 10 -9.78 5.45 -19.85
N VAL A 11 -10.97 5.51 -20.43
CA VAL A 11 -11.99 4.45 -20.23
C VAL A 11 -11.78 3.35 -21.26
N TYR A 12 -11.62 2.11 -20.81
CA TYR A 12 -11.54 0.92 -21.65
C TYR A 12 -12.81 0.10 -21.53
N GLU A 13 -13.44 -0.17 -22.67
CA GLU A 13 -14.49 -1.19 -22.76
C GLU A 13 -13.85 -2.52 -23.16
N PHE A 14 -13.80 -3.47 -22.22
CA PHE A 14 -13.40 -4.84 -22.53
C PHE A 14 -14.58 -5.58 -23.15
N LYS A 15 -14.63 -5.67 -24.48
CA LYS A 15 -15.74 -6.29 -25.23
C LYS A 15 -15.87 -7.80 -25.03
N ASN A 16 -14.91 -8.47 -24.38
CA ASN A 16 -14.85 -9.94 -24.31
C ASN A 16 -14.38 -10.48 -22.94
N VAL A 17 -14.60 -9.78 -21.83
CA VAL A 17 -14.44 -10.44 -20.53
C VAL A 17 -15.70 -11.28 -20.30
N GLN A 18 -15.66 -12.55 -20.68
CA GLN A 18 -16.62 -13.54 -20.20
C GLN A 18 -16.29 -13.79 -18.73
N MET A 19 -17.09 -13.22 -17.85
CA MET A 19 -17.11 -13.69 -16.47
C MET A 19 -17.85 -15.02 -16.46
N GLU A 20 -17.16 -16.11 -16.16
CA GLU A 20 -17.81 -17.37 -15.86
C GLU A 20 -18.73 -17.15 -14.65
N GLU A 21 -20.01 -17.46 -14.81
CA GLU A 21 -20.94 -17.46 -13.67
C GLU A 21 -20.48 -18.54 -12.70
N VAL A 22 -19.86 -18.13 -11.60
CA VAL A 22 -19.58 -19.04 -10.50
C VAL A 22 -20.90 -19.31 -9.78
N PRO A 23 -21.38 -20.58 -9.75
CA PRO A 23 -22.64 -20.92 -9.08
C PRO A 23 -22.63 -20.45 -7.62
N ASN A 24 -23.69 -19.74 -7.20
CA ASN A 24 -23.91 -19.17 -5.86
C ASN A 24 -23.28 -17.79 -5.59
N THR A 25 -23.07 -16.94 -6.57
CA THR A 25 -22.53 -15.60 -6.37
C THR A 25 -23.52 -14.45 -6.51
N ASN A 26 -24.70 -14.56 -5.94
CA ASN A 26 -25.57 -13.38 -5.73
C ASN A 26 -24.82 -12.25 -4.97
N LEU A 27 -23.80 -12.60 -4.19
CA LEU A 27 -22.92 -11.62 -3.53
C LEU A 27 -22.05 -10.86 -4.52
N PHE A 28 -21.44 -11.52 -5.49
CA PHE A 28 -20.51 -10.90 -6.45
C PHE A 28 -21.24 -9.95 -7.39
N ASN A 29 -22.43 -10.33 -7.87
CA ASN A 29 -23.26 -9.49 -8.74
C ASN A 29 -23.78 -8.23 -8.03
N SER A 30 -23.86 -8.21 -6.71
CA SER A 30 -24.24 -7.03 -5.94
C SER A 30 -23.14 -5.97 -5.85
N PHE A 31 -21.88 -6.35 -6.03
CA PHE A 31 -20.73 -5.43 -6.03
C PHE A 31 -20.36 -4.90 -7.42
N LEU A 32 -20.65 -5.65 -8.47
CA LEU A 32 -20.36 -5.23 -9.85
C LEU A 32 -21.48 -4.35 -10.40
N LYS A 33 -21.37 -3.05 -10.22
CA LYS A 33 -22.30 -2.07 -10.80
C LYS A 33 -22.06 -1.85 -12.30
N THR A 34 -20.93 -2.27 -12.84
CA THR A 34 -20.53 -2.08 -14.23
C THR A 34 -19.49 -3.12 -14.65
N THR A 35 -19.51 -3.50 -15.94
CA THR A 35 -18.46 -4.31 -16.57
C THR A 35 -17.39 -3.45 -17.25
N LYS A 36 -17.41 -2.14 -17.05
CA LYS A 36 -16.43 -1.21 -17.60
C LYS A 36 -15.27 -1.06 -16.64
N PHE A 37 -14.06 -1.16 -17.20
CA PHE A 37 -12.83 -0.83 -16.49
C PHE A 37 -12.36 0.54 -16.95
N GLU A 38 -12.02 1.39 -15.99
CA GLU A 38 -11.45 2.71 -16.23
C GLU A 38 -9.96 2.69 -15.92
N GLN A 39 -9.13 3.02 -16.91
CA GLN A 39 -7.72 3.26 -16.66
C GLN A 39 -7.54 4.68 -16.14
N VAL A 40 -7.34 4.82 -14.83
CA VAL A 40 -7.20 6.13 -14.19
C VAL A 40 -5.84 6.78 -14.44
N PHE A 41 -4.81 5.96 -14.71
CA PHE A 41 -3.45 6.44 -14.96
C PHE A 41 -2.58 5.38 -15.65
N ASN A 42 -1.56 5.79 -16.39
CA ASN A 42 -0.62 4.91 -17.09
C ASN A 42 0.86 5.35 -16.98
N GLY A 43 1.16 6.25 -16.06
CA GLY A 43 2.49 6.85 -15.88
C GLY A 43 3.27 6.32 -14.69
N THR A 44 2.91 5.16 -14.13
CA THR A 44 3.65 4.47 -13.07
C THR A 44 4.64 3.48 -13.65
N LEU A 45 5.74 3.23 -12.94
CA LEU A 45 6.56 2.04 -13.20
C LEU A 45 5.93 0.80 -12.56
N TRP A 46 5.60 0.88 -11.26
CA TRP A 46 4.84 -0.13 -10.53
C TRP A 46 3.76 0.57 -9.71
N ALA A 47 2.50 0.24 -10.00
CA ALA A 47 1.37 0.70 -9.19
C ALA A 47 1.13 -0.31 -8.07
N GLU A 48 1.32 0.14 -6.83
CA GLU A 48 1.22 -0.67 -5.63
C GLU A 48 0.28 -0.05 -4.60
N GLY A 49 -0.28 -0.88 -3.71
CA GLY A 49 -1.05 -0.47 -2.56
C GLY A 49 -2.17 0.54 -2.84
N PRO A 50 -3.11 0.28 -3.79
CA PRO A 50 -4.22 1.20 -4.00
C PRO A 50 -5.13 1.24 -2.77
N CYS A 51 -5.40 2.45 -2.27
CA CYS A 51 -6.21 2.67 -1.08
C CYS A 51 -7.19 3.83 -1.30
N TYR A 52 -8.48 3.60 -1.09
CA TYR A 52 -9.50 4.63 -1.13
C TYR A 52 -9.73 5.20 0.27
N ILE A 53 -9.73 6.52 0.37
CA ILE A 53 -9.95 7.27 1.61
C ILE A 53 -11.35 7.91 1.54
N PRO A 54 -12.37 7.33 2.22
CA PRO A 54 -13.77 7.71 2.01
C PRO A 54 -14.08 9.17 2.33
N HIS A 55 -13.62 9.69 3.49
CA HIS A 55 -13.93 11.07 3.89
C HIS A 55 -13.32 12.15 2.98
N LYS A 56 -12.34 11.77 2.14
CA LYS A 56 -11.71 12.67 1.15
C LYS A 56 -12.17 12.41 -0.27
N ASP A 57 -12.98 11.37 -0.51
CA ASP A 57 -13.33 10.87 -1.84
C ASP A 57 -12.08 10.76 -2.74
N MET A 58 -11.03 10.16 -2.22
CA MET A 58 -9.71 10.14 -2.81
C MET A 58 -9.15 8.72 -2.88
N LEU A 59 -8.65 8.31 -4.06
CA LEU A 59 -7.86 7.10 -4.22
C LEU A 59 -6.38 7.49 -4.18
N VAL A 60 -5.59 6.82 -3.36
CA VAL A 60 -4.12 6.94 -3.34
C VAL A 60 -3.48 5.62 -3.76
N TRP A 61 -2.29 5.68 -4.34
CA TRP A 61 -1.48 4.50 -4.63
C TRP A 61 0.01 4.86 -4.67
N SER A 62 0.85 3.87 -4.51
CA SER A 62 2.30 4.01 -4.59
C SER A 62 2.78 3.77 -6.02
N ASP A 63 3.73 4.57 -6.47
CA ASP A 63 4.57 4.35 -7.65
C ASP A 63 5.98 4.10 -7.12
N ASN A 64 6.20 2.86 -6.63
CA ASN A 64 7.29 2.53 -5.74
C ASN A 64 8.67 2.83 -6.34
N PRO A 65 9.07 2.34 -7.55
CA PRO A 65 10.41 2.64 -8.10
C PRO A 65 10.63 4.13 -8.44
N ASN A 66 9.56 4.88 -8.69
CA ASN A 66 9.63 6.33 -8.88
C ASN A 66 9.67 7.10 -7.56
N ASN A 67 9.69 6.40 -6.44
CA ASN A 67 9.76 6.97 -5.09
C ASN A 67 8.70 8.05 -4.83
N ARG A 68 7.46 7.81 -5.30
CA ARG A 68 6.34 8.75 -5.11
C ARG A 68 5.03 8.03 -4.82
N MET A 69 4.09 8.74 -4.26
CA MET A 69 2.69 8.36 -4.19
C MET A 69 1.86 9.29 -5.05
N LEU A 70 0.85 8.74 -5.67
CA LEU A 70 -0.11 9.45 -6.51
C LEU A 70 -1.49 9.41 -5.87
N LYS A 71 -2.35 10.35 -6.27
CA LYS A 71 -3.76 10.37 -5.89
C LYS A 71 -4.65 10.67 -7.08
N LEU A 72 -5.84 10.09 -7.07
CA LEU A 72 -6.98 10.49 -7.90
C LEU A 72 -7.99 11.18 -7.00
N GLU A 73 -8.27 12.43 -7.26
CA GLU A 73 -9.22 13.27 -6.56
C GLU A 73 -9.90 14.19 -7.56
N ASN A 74 -11.23 14.32 -7.51
CA ASN A 74 -12.00 15.16 -8.45
C ASN A 74 -11.67 14.85 -9.93
N ASN A 75 -11.55 13.57 -10.30
CA ASN A 75 -11.18 13.08 -11.63
C ASN A 75 -9.81 13.58 -12.14
N ARG A 76 -8.91 13.95 -11.25
CA ARG A 76 -7.56 14.41 -11.59
C ARG A 76 -6.51 13.60 -10.84
N VAL A 77 -5.53 13.09 -11.58
CA VAL A 77 -4.37 12.44 -10.99
C VAL A 77 -3.29 13.49 -10.72
N SER A 78 -2.74 13.45 -9.52
CA SER A 78 -1.64 14.33 -9.09
C SER A 78 -0.75 13.63 -8.09
N GLU A 79 0.39 14.21 -7.77
CA GLU A 79 1.26 13.70 -6.73
C GLU A 79 0.60 13.91 -5.35
N PHE A 80 0.57 12.83 -4.56
CA PHE A 80 0.17 12.87 -3.16
C PHE A 80 1.40 13.15 -2.27
N ARG A 81 2.51 12.46 -2.56
CA ARG A 81 3.79 12.63 -1.84
C ARG A 81 4.96 12.34 -2.76
N ASN A 82 5.99 13.21 -2.71
CA ASN A 82 7.24 13.04 -3.46
C ASN A 82 8.39 13.77 -2.75
N PRO A 83 9.44 13.08 -2.27
CA PRO A 83 9.62 11.62 -2.26
C PRO A 83 8.69 10.92 -1.26
N SER A 84 8.34 9.64 -1.54
CA SER A 84 7.52 8.81 -0.68
C SER A 84 8.32 7.93 0.28
N ASN A 85 9.64 7.95 0.15
CA ASN A 85 10.55 7.02 0.79
C ASN A 85 10.25 5.55 0.41
N PHE A 86 10.01 5.34 -0.88
CA PHE A 86 9.66 4.06 -1.47
C PHE A 86 8.45 3.40 -0.76
N CYS A 87 7.36 4.16 -0.67
CA CYS A 87 6.10 3.63 -0.16
C CYS A 87 5.61 2.48 -1.03
N ASN A 88 5.02 1.43 -0.42
CA ASN A 88 4.47 0.27 -1.13
C ASN A 88 3.00 0.06 -0.76
N GLY A 89 2.65 -0.86 0.13
CA GLY A 89 1.28 -1.15 0.53
C GLY A 89 0.65 -0.03 1.36
N ASN A 90 -0.65 0.17 1.20
CA ASN A 90 -1.42 1.19 1.89
C ASN A 90 -2.78 0.66 2.31
N THR A 91 -3.27 1.12 3.45
CA THR A 91 -4.63 0.89 3.95
C THR A 91 -5.09 2.10 4.76
N ILE A 92 -6.32 2.08 5.25
CA ILE A 92 -6.79 3.06 6.25
C ILE A 92 -6.99 2.36 7.60
N ASP A 93 -6.79 3.11 8.69
CA ASP A 93 -7.21 2.69 10.02
C ASP A 93 -8.73 2.92 10.23
N ASN A 94 -9.26 2.55 11.39
CA ASN A 94 -10.68 2.69 11.68
C ASN A 94 -11.15 4.16 11.81
N ASP A 95 -10.21 5.10 11.92
CA ASP A 95 -10.44 6.55 11.88
C ASP A 95 -10.20 7.15 10.49
N GLU A 96 -10.03 6.30 9.46
CA GLU A 96 -9.75 6.65 8.07
C GLU A 96 -8.41 7.38 7.84
N ASN A 97 -7.44 7.27 8.76
CA ASN A 97 -6.08 7.76 8.49
C ASN A 97 -5.31 6.76 7.61
N LEU A 98 -4.50 7.27 6.72
CA LEU A 98 -3.68 6.44 5.84
C LEU A 98 -2.52 5.81 6.59
N ILE A 99 -2.47 4.47 6.55
CA ILE A 99 -1.38 3.64 7.07
C ILE A 99 -0.62 3.08 5.89
N SER A 100 0.69 3.17 5.90
CA SER A 100 1.54 2.80 4.76
C SER A 100 2.78 2.04 5.17
N CYS A 101 3.21 1.12 4.30
CA CYS A 101 4.50 0.46 4.36
C CYS A 101 5.55 1.27 3.58
N SER A 102 6.74 1.45 4.14
CA SER A 102 7.85 2.12 3.48
C SER A 102 9.05 1.19 3.38
N HIS A 103 9.46 0.90 2.15
CA HIS A 103 10.68 0.15 1.87
C HIS A 103 11.92 0.94 2.30
N GLY A 104 12.00 2.20 1.86
CA GLY A 104 13.16 3.04 2.17
C GLY A 104 13.26 3.43 3.65
N GLY A 105 12.12 3.58 4.33
CA GLY A 105 12.08 3.83 5.77
C GLY A 105 12.22 2.57 6.61
N ARG A 106 12.03 1.38 6.01
CA ARG A 106 11.98 0.10 6.73
C ARG A 106 11.00 0.16 7.90
N CYS A 107 9.78 0.69 7.62
CA CYS A 107 8.79 0.97 8.67
C CYS A 107 7.37 0.91 8.15
N VAL A 108 6.43 0.80 9.08
CA VAL A 108 5.01 1.13 8.89
C VAL A 108 4.76 2.49 9.55
N TYR A 109 4.05 3.37 8.85
CA TYR A 109 3.79 4.74 9.33
C TYR A 109 2.33 5.16 9.08
N LYS A 110 1.88 6.13 9.87
CA LYS A 110 0.61 6.84 9.70
C LYS A 110 0.85 8.18 9.03
N THR A 111 0.03 8.53 8.05
CA THR A 111 -0.03 9.86 7.46
C THR A 111 -1.16 10.66 8.10
N HIS A 112 -0.83 11.86 8.59
CA HIS A 112 -1.78 12.82 9.15
C HIS A 112 -2.35 13.75 8.07
N ASP A 113 -3.41 14.50 8.38
CA ASP A 113 -4.07 15.41 7.43
C ASP A 113 -3.16 16.49 6.87
N ASP A 114 -2.17 16.94 7.63
CA ASP A 114 -1.14 17.90 7.21
C ASP A 114 -0.01 17.26 6.39
N LEU A 115 -0.18 15.98 6.01
CA LEU A 115 0.79 15.13 5.30
C LEU A 115 2.07 14.80 6.08
N ASN A 116 2.21 15.21 7.33
CA ASN A 116 3.25 14.71 8.21
C ASN A 116 3.04 13.23 8.51
N VAL A 117 4.10 12.52 8.86
CA VAL A 117 4.06 11.10 9.17
C VAL A 117 4.50 10.83 10.61
N SER A 118 3.87 9.83 11.22
CA SER A 118 4.31 9.23 12.48
C SER A 118 4.69 7.78 12.23
N ILE A 119 5.87 7.38 12.64
CA ILE A 119 6.29 5.98 12.60
C ILE A 119 5.46 5.19 13.61
N ILE A 120 4.86 4.10 13.17
CA ILE A 120 4.13 3.15 14.01
C ILE A 120 5.10 2.09 14.53
N VAL A 121 5.85 1.48 13.59
CA VAL A 121 6.84 0.45 13.91
C VAL A 121 7.96 0.45 12.86
N ASP A 122 9.22 0.35 13.31
CA ASP A 122 10.41 0.32 12.46
C ASP A 122 11.42 -0.76 12.87
N SER A 123 11.15 -1.46 13.97
CA SER A 123 12.09 -2.41 14.54
C SER A 123 11.40 -3.56 15.26
N PHE A 124 12.08 -4.71 15.27
CA PHE A 124 11.72 -5.90 16.00
C PHE A 124 12.92 -6.42 16.80
N GLU A 125 12.76 -6.60 18.13
CA GLU A 125 13.84 -7.02 19.04
C GLU A 125 15.13 -6.17 18.92
N GLY A 126 14.98 -4.85 18.71
CA GLY A 126 16.09 -3.91 18.57
C GLY A 126 16.81 -3.95 17.23
N LYS A 127 16.28 -4.67 16.24
CA LYS A 127 16.77 -4.77 14.87
C LYS A 127 15.80 -4.09 13.92
N LYS A 128 16.30 -3.48 12.86
CA LYS A 128 15.43 -2.86 11.84
C LYS A 128 14.58 -3.90 11.14
N LEU A 129 13.36 -3.53 10.81
CA LEU A 129 12.52 -4.30 9.90
C LEU A 129 13.23 -4.50 8.55
N ASN A 130 12.82 -5.50 7.77
CA ASN A 130 13.39 -5.70 6.43
C ASN A 130 12.94 -4.56 5.48
N SER A 131 11.78 -4.66 4.93
CA SER A 131 11.12 -3.63 4.12
C SER A 131 9.63 -3.94 4.08
N PRO A 132 8.84 -3.47 5.06
CA PRO A 132 7.42 -3.73 5.10
C PRO A 132 6.76 -3.48 3.75
N ASN A 133 6.00 -4.48 3.26
CA ASN A 133 5.48 -4.48 1.92
C ASN A 133 3.99 -4.17 1.86
N ASP A 134 3.14 -4.94 2.54
CA ASP A 134 1.71 -4.70 2.55
C ASP A 134 1.14 -4.71 3.97
N VAL A 135 -0.01 -4.07 4.14
CA VAL A 135 -0.58 -3.78 5.46
C VAL A 135 -2.10 -3.81 5.45
N CYS A 136 -2.70 -4.36 6.50
CA CYS A 136 -4.12 -4.23 6.76
C CYS A 136 -4.37 -3.87 8.23
N VAL A 137 -5.50 -3.22 8.50
CA VAL A 137 -5.97 -2.87 9.84
C VAL A 137 -7.26 -3.62 10.13
N LYS A 138 -7.27 -4.32 11.26
CA LYS A 138 -8.43 -5.07 11.71
C LYS A 138 -9.38 -4.18 12.50
N SER A 139 -10.65 -4.60 12.65
CA SER A 139 -11.67 -3.86 13.39
C SER A 139 -11.37 -3.64 14.88
N ASP A 140 -10.36 -4.30 15.44
CA ASP A 140 -9.84 -4.09 16.80
C ASP A 140 -8.59 -3.20 16.83
N ASP A 141 -8.35 -2.43 15.78
CA ASP A 141 -7.22 -1.51 15.55
C ASP A 141 -5.85 -2.19 15.42
N THR A 142 -5.76 -3.52 15.52
CA THR A 142 -4.49 -4.20 15.29
C THR A 142 -4.06 -4.08 13.85
N ILE A 143 -2.77 -3.79 13.64
CA ILE A 143 -2.15 -3.57 12.34
C ILE A 143 -1.34 -4.81 11.98
N TRP A 144 -1.63 -5.39 10.82
CA TRP A 144 -0.94 -6.57 10.33
C TRP A 144 -0.17 -6.21 9.08
N PHE A 145 1.06 -6.65 8.97
CA PHE A 145 1.89 -6.34 7.82
C PHE A 145 2.88 -7.45 7.50
N THR A 146 3.27 -7.51 6.24
CA THR A 146 4.30 -8.41 5.72
C THR A 146 5.64 -7.68 5.68
N ASP A 147 6.74 -8.41 5.97
CA ASP A 147 8.07 -7.83 6.01
C ASP A 147 9.10 -8.64 5.21
N PRO A 148 8.95 -8.69 3.87
CA PRO A 148 9.92 -9.27 2.96
C PRO A 148 11.13 -8.35 2.74
N PRO A 149 12.21 -8.84 2.07
CA PRO A 149 13.42 -8.05 1.89
C PRO A 149 13.44 -7.20 0.61
N TYR A 150 12.35 -7.08 -0.15
CA TYR A 150 12.36 -6.47 -1.49
C TYR A 150 13.05 -5.10 -1.53
N GLY A 151 12.69 -4.21 -0.60
CA GLY A 151 13.22 -2.86 -0.55
C GLY A 151 14.65 -2.72 -0.04
N ILE A 152 15.31 -3.83 0.33
CA ILE A 152 16.71 -3.84 0.76
C ILE A 152 17.62 -4.69 -0.13
N LEU A 153 17.07 -5.28 -1.22
CA LEU A 153 17.85 -6.08 -2.17
C LEU A 153 18.64 -5.21 -3.16
N SER A 154 18.20 -4.00 -3.41
CA SER A 154 18.83 -3.03 -4.32
C SER A 154 18.31 -1.61 -4.07
N ASP A 155 18.88 -0.62 -4.79
CA ASP A 155 18.41 0.78 -4.74
C ASP A 155 17.26 1.06 -5.73
N TYR A 156 16.62 0.01 -6.28
CA TYR A 156 15.58 0.17 -7.28
C TYR A 156 14.20 0.51 -6.68
N GLU A 157 13.85 -0.16 -5.57
CA GLU A 157 12.57 0.02 -4.88
C GLU A 157 12.72 0.27 -3.37
N GLY A 158 13.91 0.73 -2.98
CA GLY A 158 14.30 1.00 -1.59
C GLY A 158 15.76 1.39 -1.53
N TYR A 159 16.45 0.96 -0.49
CA TYR A 159 17.90 1.19 -0.33
C TYR A 159 18.58 -0.12 0.00
N LEU A 160 19.68 -0.44 -0.71
CA LEU A 160 20.45 -1.65 -0.45
C LEU A 160 20.79 -1.76 1.03
N GLY A 161 20.50 -2.90 1.62
CA GLY A 161 20.70 -3.16 3.03
C GLY A 161 20.77 -4.65 3.36
N GLU A 162 20.86 -4.97 4.64
CA GLU A 162 20.93 -6.33 5.13
C GLU A 162 19.71 -6.68 5.98
N GLN A 163 19.30 -7.96 5.92
CA GLN A 163 18.35 -8.50 6.87
C GLN A 163 19.01 -8.63 8.24
N GLU A 164 18.50 -7.95 9.24
CA GLU A 164 19.07 -7.96 10.58
C GLU A 164 18.56 -9.11 11.45
N TYR A 165 17.42 -9.72 11.09
CA TYR A 165 16.89 -10.94 11.69
C TYR A 165 16.63 -12.03 10.64
N GLY A 166 16.63 -13.30 11.04
CA GLY A 166 16.74 -14.43 10.13
C GLY A 166 15.40 -14.86 9.53
N GLY A 167 14.80 -14.04 8.66
CA GLY A 167 13.61 -14.45 7.92
C GLY A 167 12.73 -13.30 7.42
N CYS A 168 11.65 -13.67 6.73
CA CYS A 168 10.61 -12.77 6.26
C CYS A 168 9.35 -13.07 7.07
N PHE A 169 8.94 -12.13 7.92
CA PHE A 169 7.86 -12.41 8.87
C PHE A 169 6.57 -11.70 8.47
N VAL A 170 5.46 -12.21 8.99
CA VAL A 170 4.21 -11.47 9.10
C VAL A 170 4.08 -11.05 10.54
N PHE A 171 3.85 -9.77 10.74
CA PHE A 171 3.71 -9.17 12.04
C PHE A 171 2.27 -8.72 12.34
N LYS A 172 1.95 -8.70 13.62
CA LYS A 172 0.80 -8.01 14.19
C LYS A 172 1.29 -6.98 15.20
N PHE A 173 0.93 -5.73 15.00
CA PHE A 173 1.17 -4.66 15.95
C PHE A 173 -0.14 -4.28 16.64
N ASP A 174 -0.11 -4.24 17.97
CA ASP A 174 -1.23 -3.78 18.79
C ASP A 174 -0.93 -2.36 19.31
N PRO A 175 -1.61 -1.32 18.83
CA PRO A 175 -1.36 0.05 19.24
C PRO A 175 -1.77 0.35 20.69
N HIS A 176 -2.69 -0.44 21.28
CA HIS A 176 -3.18 -0.19 22.64
C HIS A 176 -2.13 -0.49 23.71
N ASN A 177 -1.24 -1.43 23.46
CA ASN A 177 -0.16 -1.83 24.38
C ASN A 177 1.23 -1.67 23.78
N ASN A 178 1.32 -1.11 22.58
CA ASN A 178 2.58 -0.91 21.83
C ASN A 178 3.38 -2.22 21.67
N HIS A 179 2.68 -3.30 21.32
CA HIS A 179 3.24 -4.64 21.24
C HIS A 179 3.31 -5.15 19.80
N LEU A 180 4.51 -5.58 19.38
CA LEU A 180 4.76 -6.21 18.08
C LEU A 180 4.96 -7.71 18.28
N GLU A 181 4.16 -8.51 17.56
CA GLU A 181 4.16 -9.97 17.64
C GLU A 181 4.40 -10.59 16.26
N VAL A 182 5.21 -11.65 16.21
CA VAL A 182 5.41 -12.44 14.99
C VAL A 182 4.29 -13.46 14.85
N MET A 183 3.51 -13.34 13.78
CA MET A 183 2.38 -14.25 13.51
C MET A 183 2.79 -15.49 12.73
N THR A 184 3.74 -15.35 11.79
CA THR A 184 4.32 -16.48 11.09
C THR A 184 5.73 -16.19 10.59
N LYS A 185 6.58 -17.23 10.58
CA LYS A 185 7.95 -17.24 10.06
C LYS A 185 8.10 -18.20 8.87
N ASN A 186 7.00 -18.82 8.44
CA ASN A 186 7.03 -19.96 7.54
C ASN A 186 6.74 -19.58 6.08
N LEU A 187 6.73 -18.29 5.76
CA LEU A 187 6.51 -17.80 4.41
C LEU A 187 7.83 -17.36 3.79
N ASP A 188 8.00 -17.68 2.51
CA ASP A 188 9.11 -17.16 1.72
C ASP A 188 8.65 -15.86 1.04
N ARG A 189 9.22 -14.73 1.49
CA ARG A 189 8.98 -13.39 0.94
C ARG A 189 7.49 -13.03 0.79
N PRO A 190 6.71 -13.01 1.88
CA PRO A 190 5.30 -12.64 1.84
C PRO A 190 5.14 -11.25 1.23
N ASN A 191 4.19 -11.11 0.30
CA ASN A 191 3.91 -9.85 -0.40
C ASN A 191 2.61 -9.24 0.13
N GLY A 192 1.45 -9.58 -0.44
CA GLY A 192 0.15 -9.09 -0.02
C GLY A 192 -0.38 -9.66 1.30
N ILE A 193 -1.31 -8.93 1.98
CA ILE A 193 -2.01 -9.34 3.18
C ILE A 193 -3.47 -8.88 3.18
#